data_0eab67c21615a8be5881ba088ee2b8cf
#
_entry.id   0eab67c21615a8be5881ba088ee2b8cf
#
_cell.length_a   1.000
_cell.length_b   1.000
_cell.length_c   1.000
_cell.angle_alpha   90.00
_cell.angle_beta   90.00
_cell.angle_gamma   90.00
#
_symmetry.space_group_name_H-M   'P 1'
#
loop_
_entity.id
_entity.type
_entity.pdbx_description
1 polymer ?
#
loop_
_entity_poly.entity_id
_entity_poly.type
_entity_poly.pdbx_seq_one_letter_code
_entity_poly.pdbx_strand_id
1 'polypeptide(L)'
;TFKAKGVPYASEIALKNVQALKKIIEWNGTHGIKVYRMTSCLFPWFSEYDIFDLPDIDEIADVMSDAGKIAMDAGQRLSFHPGPFNVLASPNEKVVSKTIKELNDHSLQMDLMGLPTSPMAKINIHVGGAYGNHKLALSRFCQNFKRLNASTQARLTVENDDKPAMFSTKMLVEGVSKRV
;
A
#
# COMPACT_ATOMS: atom_id res chain seq x y z
N THR A 1 -1.59 23.49 -5.40
CA THR A 1 -2.57 22.53 -4.84
C THR A 1 -3.29 21.81 -5.95
N PHE A 2 -3.75 20.59 -5.72
CA PHE A 2 -4.55 19.80 -6.68
C PHE A 2 -5.75 20.58 -7.22
N LYS A 3 -6.50 21.27 -6.34
CA LYS A 3 -7.65 22.11 -6.75
C LYS A 3 -7.32 23.20 -7.78
N ALA A 4 -6.08 23.65 -7.83
CA ALA A 4 -5.65 24.72 -8.77
C ALA A 4 -5.08 24.16 -10.08
N LYS A 5 -4.47 22.96 -10.06
CA LYS A 5 -3.71 22.41 -11.20
C LYS A 5 -4.30 21.14 -11.79
N GLY A 6 -5.14 20.42 -11.04
CA GLY A 6 -5.89 19.25 -11.49
C GLY A 6 -5.06 18.01 -11.79
N VAL A 7 -5.70 17.06 -12.48
CA VAL A 7 -5.15 15.75 -12.83
C VAL A 7 -3.88 15.84 -13.71
N PRO A 8 -3.75 16.75 -14.71
CA PRO A 8 -2.53 16.83 -15.52
C PRO A 8 -1.27 17.12 -14.68
N TYR A 9 -1.38 17.96 -13.68
CA TYR A 9 -0.26 18.24 -12.77
C TYR A 9 0.06 17.08 -11.83
N ALA A 10 -0.96 16.34 -11.41
CA ALA A 10 -0.75 15.12 -10.64
C ALA A 10 -0.02 14.06 -11.47
N SER A 11 -0.38 13.94 -12.77
CA SER A 11 0.27 13.05 -13.73
C SER A 11 1.76 13.37 -13.90
N GLU A 12 2.10 14.64 -14.15
CA GLU A 12 3.49 15.09 -14.29
C GLU A 12 4.32 14.74 -13.05
N ILE A 13 3.77 14.94 -11.84
CA ILE A 13 4.48 14.61 -10.60
C ILE A 13 4.59 13.09 -10.44
N ALA A 14 3.52 12.34 -10.71
CA ALA A 14 3.53 10.88 -10.62
C ALA A 14 4.60 10.29 -11.55
N LEU A 15 4.67 10.74 -12.81
CA LEU A 15 5.69 10.31 -13.76
C LEU A 15 7.11 10.57 -13.24
N LYS A 16 7.39 11.77 -12.73
CA LYS A 16 8.69 12.09 -12.10
C LYS A 16 9.00 11.19 -10.90
N ASN A 17 8.00 10.90 -10.09
CA ASN A 17 8.16 10.05 -8.91
C ASN A 17 8.46 8.58 -9.30
N VAL A 18 7.77 8.02 -10.30
CA VAL A 18 8.05 6.63 -10.73
C VAL A 18 9.38 6.51 -11.45
N GLN A 19 9.81 7.54 -12.22
CA GLN A 19 11.14 7.60 -12.79
C GLN A 19 12.24 7.67 -11.69
N ALA A 20 11.99 8.43 -10.61
CA ALA A 20 12.89 8.48 -9.47
C ALA A 20 12.92 7.14 -8.71
N LEU A 21 11.76 6.48 -8.54
CA LEU A 21 11.65 5.15 -7.94
C LEU A 21 12.49 4.13 -8.73
N LYS A 22 12.39 4.11 -10.05
CA LYS A 22 13.18 3.21 -10.92
C LYS A 22 14.67 3.40 -10.65
N LYS A 23 15.17 4.64 -10.63
CA LYS A 23 16.59 4.94 -10.34
C LYS A 23 17.02 4.45 -8.94
N ILE A 24 16.16 4.59 -7.94
CA ILE A 24 16.44 4.08 -6.59
C ILE A 24 16.55 2.55 -6.60
N ILE A 25 15.65 1.86 -7.29
CA ILE A 25 15.66 0.39 -7.40
C ILE A 25 16.92 -0.09 -8.12
N GLU A 26 17.33 0.55 -9.21
CA GLU A 26 18.57 0.29 -9.93
C GLU A 26 19.79 0.47 -9.01
N TRP A 27 19.85 1.58 -8.30
CA TRP A 27 20.94 1.88 -7.37
C TRP A 27 20.99 0.84 -6.23
N ASN A 28 19.84 0.50 -5.65
CA ASN A 28 19.75 -0.56 -4.63
C ASN A 28 20.30 -1.90 -5.13
N GLY A 29 19.97 -2.28 -6.36
CA GLY A 29 20.46 -3.50 -7.00
C GLY A 29 21.97 -3.54 -7.07
N THR A 30 22.60 -2.45 -7.53
CA THR A 30 24.07 -2.34 -7.66
C THR A 30 24.80 -2.25 -6.31
N HIS A 31 24.11 -1.84 -5.23
CA HIS A 31 24.67 -1.72 -3.88
C HIS A 31 24.28 -2.86 -2.94
N GLY A 32 23.65 -3.92 -3.45
CA GLY A 32 23.31 -5.11 -2.66
C GLY A 32 22.16 -4.90 -1.66
N ILE A 33 21.38 -3.82 -1.79
CA ILE A 33 20.22 -3.56 -0.94
C ILE A 33 19.04 -4.42 -1.42
N LYS A 34 18.65 -5.37 -0.58
CA LYS A 34 17.64 -6.38 -0.93
C LYS A 34 16.22 -6.09 -0.40
N VAL A 35 16.06 -5.09 0.44
CA VAL A 35 14.76 -4.71 1.01
C VAL A 35 14.56 -3.21 0.86
N TYR A 36 13.46 -2.80 0.25
CA TYR A 36 13.14 -1.38 0.09
C TYR A 36 11.65 -1.12 0.35
N ARG A 37 11.38 -0.14 1.22
CA ARG A 37 10.03 0.35 1.48
C ARG A 37 9.75 1.57 0.60
N MET A 38 8.88 1.41 -0.38
CA MET A 38 8.48 2.47 -1.29
C MET A 38 7.65 3.53 -0.55
N THR A 39 7.71 4.77 -1.04
CA THR A 39 6.88 5.85 -0.51
C THR A 39 5.40 5.63 -0.83
N SER A 40 4.53 5.85 0.16
CA SER A 40 3.07 5.83 -0.04
C SER A 40 2.54 7.04 -0.83
N CYS A 41 3.39 8.05 -1.08
CA CYS A 41 3.04 9.27 -1.82
C CYS A 41 3.56 9.24 -3.26
N LEU A 42 3.76 8.06 -3.85
CA LEU A 42 4.25 7.92 -5.22
C LEU A 42 3.32 8.64 -6.21
N PHE A 43 2.01 8.50 -6.01
CA PHE A 43 0.95 9.23 -6.72
C PHE A 43 0.40 10.33 -5.80
N PRO A 44 0.66 11.62 -6.08
CA PRO A 44 0.18 12.69 -5.22
C PRO A 44 -1.35 12.83 -5.33
N TRP A 45 -2.01 13.07 -4.19
CA TRP A 45 -3.49 13.24 -4.11
C TRP A 45 -4.30 12.08 -4.73
N PHE A 46 -3.82 10.87 -4.62
CA PHE A 46 -4.39 9.70 -5.28
C PHE A 46 -5.86 9.39 -4.86
N SER A 47 -6.34 9.97 -3.75
CA SER A 47 -7.75 9.88 -3.36
C SER A 47 -8.71 10.70 -4.25
N GLU A 48 -8.18 11.63 -5.04
CA GLU A 48 -8.95 12.65 -5.76
C GLU A 48 -9.19 12.30 -7.24
N TYR A 49 -8.59 11.21 -7.77
CA TYR A 49 -8.70 10.79 -9.17
C TYR A 49 -8.55 9.27 -9.31
N ASP A 50 -8.88 8.74 -10.47
CA ASP A 50 -8.51 7.38 -10.86
C ASP A 50 -7.16 7.40 -11.57
N ILE A 51 -6.30 6.39 -11.35
CA ILE A 51 -4.98 6.31 -11.98
C ILE A 51 -5.06 6.34 -13.52
N PHE A 52 -6.14 5.77 -14.07
CA PHE A 52 -6.38 5.72 -15.51
C PHE A 52 -6.85 7.06 -16.10
N ASP A 53 -7.14 8.07 -15.27
CA ASP A 53 -7.43 9.44 -15.73
C ASP A 53 -6.14 10.26 -15.97
N LEU A 54 -4.97 9.73 -15.61
CA LEU A 54 -3.69 10.41 -15.76
C LEU A 54 -3.30 10.48 -17.25
N PRO A 55 -3.02 11.67 -17.81
CA PRO A 55 -2.58 11.79 -19.22
C PRO A 55 -1.32 10.98 -19.56
N ASP A 56 -0.41 10.80 -18.58
CA ASP A 56 0.86 10.10 -18.80
C ASP A 56 0.80 8.62 -18.33
N ILE A 57 -0.41 8.04 -18.20
CA ILE A 57 -0.58 6.70 -17.60
C ILE A 57 0.20 5.60 -18.33
N ASP A 58 0.25 5.64 -19.66
CA ASP A 58 0.96 4.63 -20.43
C ASP A 58 2.48 4.67 -20.14
N GLU A 59 3.09 5.86 -20.14
CA GLU A 59 4.50 6.01 -19.78
C GLU A 59 4.76 5.66 -18.30
N ILE A 60 3.86 6.05 -17.39
CA ILE A 60 3.93 5.68 -15.98
C ILE A 60 3.92 4.16 -15.81
N ALA A 61 3.02 3.46 -16.50
CA ALA A 61 2.90 2.00 -16.44
C ALA A 61 4.15 1.30 -16.99
N ASP A 62 4.71 1.79 -18.10
CA ASP A 62 5.95 1.26 -18.67
C ASP A 62 7.12 1.41 -17.70
N VAL A 63 7.31 2.60 -17.11
CA VAL A 63 8.37 2.85 -16.13
C VAL A 63 8.19 1.99 -14.88
N MET A 64 6.95 1.81 -14.40
CA MET A 64 6.66 0.95 -13.26
C MET A 64 6.94 -0.53 -13.56
N SER A 65 6.54 -1.02 -14.73
CA SER A 65 6.82 -2.38 -15.19
C SER A 65 8.32 -2.65 -15.25
N ASP A 66 9.09 -1.74 -15.82
CA ASP A 66 10.55 -1.81 -15.86
C ASP A 66 11.15 -1.83 -14.45
N ALA A 67 10.70 -0.95 -13.57
CA ALA A 67 11.18 -0.88 -12.19
C ALA A 67 10.92 -2.20 -11.43
N GLY A 68 9.75 -2.79 -11.62
CA GLY A 68 9.39 -4.07 -11.03
C GLY A 68 10.26 -5.22 -11.55
N LYS A 69 10.52 -5.27 -12.85
CA LYS A 69 11.41 -6.26 -13.47
C LYS A 69 12.83 -6.15 -12.92
N ILE A 70 13.38 -4.93 -12.84
CA ILE A 70 14.71 -4.69 -12.27
C ILE A 70 14.77 -5.15 -10.81
N ALA A 71 13.73 -4.86 -10.02
CA ALA A 71 13.66 -5.30 -8.62
C ALA A 71 13.67 -6.83 -8.49
N MET A 72 12.86 -7.51 -9.32
CA MET A 72 12.79 -8.98 -9.31
C MET A 72 14.12 -9.62 -9.75
N ASP A 73 14.74 -9.14 -10.82
CA ASP A 73 16.02 -9.63 -11.32
C ASP A 73 17.15 -9.42 -10.28
N ALA A 74 17.10 -8.34 -9.52
CA ALA A 74 18.03 -8.05 -8.42
C ALA A 74 17.67 -8.77 -7.11
N GLY A 75 16.58 -9.52 -7.04
CA GLY A 75 16.08 -10.16 -5.83
C GLY A 75 15.72 -9.18 -4.71
N GLN A 76 15.22 -7.99 -5.07
CA GLN A 76 14.78 -6.99 -4.11
C GLN A 76 13.34 -7.27 -3.65
N ARG A 77 13.13 -7.23 -2.35
CA ARG A 77 11.82 -7.22 -1.71
C ARG A 77 11.32 -5.77 -1.65
N LEU A 78 10.19 -5.50 -2.29
CA LEU A 78 9.53 -4.21 -2.24
C LEU A 78 8.31 -4.25 -1.32
N SER A 79 8.06 -3.16 -0.60
CA SER A 79 6.90 -3.06 0.27
C SER A 79 6.35 -1.66 0.33
N PHE A 80 5.06 -1.54 0.66
CA PHE A 80 4.44 -0.31 1.14
C PHE A 80 4.15 -0.39 2.64
N HIS A 81 4.15 0.76 3.28
CA HIS A 81 3.61 0.95 4.61
C HIS A 81 2.74 2.20 4.61
N PRO A 82 1.46 2.08 4.25
CA PRO A 82 0.52 3.19 4.22
C PRO A 82 0.46 3.93 5.55
N GLY A 83 0.14 5.23 5.50
CA GLY A 83 0.12 6.07 6.68
C GLY A 83 -0.88 5.64 7.75
N PRO A 84 -0.77 6.17 8.98
CA PRO A 84 -1.53 5.71 10.14
C PRO A 84 -3.04 5.99 10.08
N PHE A 85 -3.49 6.70 9.05
CA PHE A 85 -4.91 6.98 8.80
C PHE A 85 -5.63 5.82 8.09
N ASN A 86 -4.90 4.81 7.64
CA ASN A 86 -5.43 3.59 7.01
C ASN A 86 -5.88 2.60 8.08
N VAL A 87 -7.15 2.66 8.47
CA VAL A 87 -7.71 1.95 9.60
C VAL A 87 -8.93 1.13 9.21
N LEU A 88 -8.72 -0.15 8.88
CA LEU A 88 -9.82 -1.10 8.59
C LEU A 88 -10.70 -1.39 9.82
N ALA A 89 -10.17 -1.22 11.03
CA ALA A 89 -10.91 -1.44 12.28
C ALA A 89 -11.81 -0.26 12.70
N SER A 90 -11.83 0.83 11.92
CA SER A 90 -12.61 2.02 12.26
C SER A 90 -14.12 1.72 12.38
N PRO A 91 -14.82 2.30 13.36
CA PRO A 91 -16.29 2.28 13.42
C PRO A 91 -16.92 3.28 12.42
N ASN A 92 -16.12 4.16 11.81
CA ASN A 92 -16.59 5.16 10.86
C ASN A 92 -16.45 4.63 9.43
N GLU A 93 -17.59 4.39 8.76
CA GLU A 93 -17.63 3.84 7.41
C GLU A 93 -16.89 4.73 6.38
N LYS A 94 -16.91 6.06 6.52
CA LYS A 94 -16.19 6.95 5.61
C LYS A 94 -14.67 6.73 5.69
N VAL A 95 -14.16 6.46 6.90
CA VAL A 95 -12.73 6.13 7.11
C VAL A 95 -12.42 4.78 6.49
N VAL A 96 -13.27 3.78 6.71
CA VAL A 96 -13.11 2.43 6.14
C VAL A 96 -13.09 2.48 4.62
N SER A 97 -14.06 3.16 4.00
CA SER A 97 -14.14 3.26 2.53
C SER A 97 -12.90 3.92 1.92
N LYS A 98 -12.38 4.99 2.55
CA LYS A 98 -11.13 5.63 2.12
C LYS A 98 -9.94 4.68 2.28
N THR A 99 -9.85 3.97 3.41
CA THR A 99 -8.80 2.98 3.65
C THR A 99 -8.81 1.86 2.61
N ILE A 100 -9.99 1.32 2.29
CA ILE A 100 -10.14 0.28 1.26
C ILE A 100 -9.64 0.81 -0.09
N LYS A 101 -10.05 2.01 -0.50
CA LYS A 101 -9.56 2.62 -1.73
C LYS A 101 -8.04 2.74 -1.72
N GLU A 102 -7.45 3.34 -0.69
CA GLU A 102 -6.01 3.57 -0.60
C GLU A 102 -5.20 2.26 -0.61
N LEU A 103 -5.67 1.21 0.09
CA LEU A 103 -5.01 -0.09 0.07
C LEU A 103 -5.11 -0.77 -1.31
N ASN A 104 -6.26 -0.68 -1.97
CA ASN A 104 -6.43 -1.18 -3.33
C ASN A 104 -5.56 -0.41 -4.33
N ASP A 105 -5.41 0.89 -4.16
CA ASP A 105 -4.55 1.75 -4.98
C ASP A 105 -3.06 1.37 -4.82
N HIS A 106 -2.59 1.05 -3.61
CA HIS A 106 -1.23 0.54 -3.39
C HIS A 106 -1.01 -0.84 -4.03
N SER A 107 -2.01 -1.71 -3.96
CA SER A 107 -1.96 -3.00 -4.64
C SER A 107 -1.90 -2.85 -6.15
N LEU A 108 -2.70 -1.97 -6.73
CA LEU A 108 -2.69 -1.66 -8.16
C LEU A 108 -1.31 -1.16 -8.61
N GLN A 109 -0.64 -0.33 -7.82
CA GLN A 109 0.73 0.10 -8.12
C GLN A 109 1.70 -1.08 -8.18
N MET A 110 1.59 -2.05 -7.26
CA MET A 110 2.41 -3.27 -7.31
C MET A 110 2.04 -4.17 -8.51
N ASP A 111 0.77 -4.20 -8.90
CA ASP A 111 0.31 -4.95 -10.06
C ASP A 111 0.84 -4.34 -11.37
N LEU A 112 0.86 -3.01 -11.50
CA LEU A 112 1.51 -2.30 -12.63
C LEU A 112 3.02 -2.55 -12.70
N MET A 113 3.66 -2.77 -11.57
CA MET A 113 5.07 -3.18 -11.52
C MET A 113 5.27 -4.68 -11.87
N GLY A 114 4.22 -5.46 -12.07
CA GLY A 114 4.30 -6.90 -12.30
C GLY A 114 4.82 -7.69 -11.09
N LEU A 115 4.74 -7.13 -9.88
CA LEU A 115 5.26 -7.79 -8.68
C LEU A 115 4.35 -8.95 -8.25
N PRO A 116 4.93 -10.09 -7.78
CA PRO A 116 4.14 -11.23 -7.34
C PRO A 116 3.38 -10.93 -6.04
N THR A 117 2.28 -11.64 -5.78
CA THR A 117 1.54 -11.60 -4.50
C THR A 117 2.20 -12.44 -3.39
N SER A 118 3.49 -12.66 -3.48
CA SER A 118 4.33 -13.44 -2.56
C SER A 118 4.89 -12.56 -1.42
N PRO A 119 5.64 -13.13 -0.47
CA PRO A 119 6.36 -12.35 0.54
C PRO A 119 7.30 -11.28 -0.01
N MET A 120 7.63 -11.31 -1.31
CA MET A 120 8.51 -10.33 -1.96
C MET A 120 7.84 -8.96 -2.19
N ALA A 121 6.50 -8.87 -2.14
CA ALA A 121 5.78 -7.62 -2.40
C ALA A 121 4.56 -7.49 -1.48
N LYS A 122 4.72 -6.83 -0.35
CA LYS A 122 3.70 -6.72 0.72
C LYS A 122 3.31 -5.28 1.02
N ILE A 123 2.06 -5.12 1.44
CA ILE A 123 1.51 -3.89 2.03
C ILE A 123 1.36 -4.15 3.52
N ASN A 124 2.09 -3.42 4.35
CA ASN A 124 2.11 -3.61 5.79
C ASN A 124 1.31 -2.51 6.50
N ILE A 125 0.37 -2.88 7.37
CA ILE A 125 -0.43 -1.93 8.16
C ILE A 125 -0.58 -2.39 9.60
N HIS A 126 -0.96 -1.46 10.48
CA HIS A 126 -1.50 -1.77 11.80
C HIS A 126 -3.02 -1.99 11.74
N VAL A 127 -3.56 -2.66 12.76
CA VAL A 127 -5.04 -2.76 12.91
C VAL A 127 -5.65 -1.37 13.07
N GLY A 128 -4.93 -0.46 13.74
CA GLY A 128 -5.38 0.88 14.08
C GLY A 128 -5.95 0.96 15.49
N GLY A 129 -6.97 1.81 15.72
CA GLY A 129 -7.49 2.05 17.05
C GLY A 129 -8.27 0.88 17.65
N ALA A 130 -8.12 0.66 18.96
CA ALA A 130 -8.91 -0.32 19.71
C ALA A 130 -10.36 0.15 19.97
N TYR A 131 -10.61 1.46 19.97
CA TYR A 131 -11.95 2.06 20.18
C TYR A 131 -12.65 1.54 21.44
N GLY A 132 -11.91 1.35 22.54
CA GLY A 132 -12.40 0.83 23.81
C GLY A 132 -12.68 -0.67 23.84
N ASN A 133 -12.59 -1.40 22.73
CA ASN A 133 -12.83 -2.85 22.65
C ASN A 133 -12.01 -3.52 21.55
N HIS A 134 -10.91 -4.15 21.94
CA HIS A 134 -10.00 -4.84 21.02
C HIS A 134 -10.68 -5.96 20.21
N LYS A 135 -11.53 -6.76 20.85
CA LYS A 135 -12.20 -7.88 20.16
C LYS A 135 -13.13 -7.37 19.05
N LEU A 136 -13.87 -6.31 19.33
CA LEU A 136 -14.77 -5.68 18.35
C LEU A 136 -13.97 -5.00 17.22
N ALA A 137 -12.85 -4.34 17.54
CA ALA A 137 -11.97 -3.75 16.54
C ALA A 137 -11.36 -4.81 15.60
N LEU A 138 -10.86 -5.92 16.14
CA LEU A 138 -10.37 -7.06 15.32
C LEU A 138 -11.48 -7.68 14.46
N SER A 139 -12.71 -7.76 14.99
CA SER A 139 -13.86 -8.25 14.20
C SER A 139 -14.16 -7.34 13.01
N ARG A 140 -14.19 -6.00 13.23
CA ARG A 140 -14.37 -5.01 12.15
C ARG A 140 -13.23 -5.09 11.13
N PHE A 141 -11.99 -5.21 11.59
CA PHE A 141 -10.84 -5.39 10.72
C PHE A 141 -11.05 -6.57 9.77
N CYS A 142 -11.39 -7.76 10.31
CA CYS A 142 -11.60 -8.96 9.50
C CYS A 142 -12.81 -8.84 8.55
N GLN A 143 -13.88 -8.16 8.95
CA GLN A 143 -15.02 -7.90 8.07
C GLN A 143 -14.63 -6.99 6.91
N ASN A 144 -13.89 -5.91 7.19
CA ASN A 144 -13.49 -4.93 6.18
C ASN A 144 -12.34 -5.43 5.30
N PHE A 145 -11.48 -6.32 5.80
CA PHE A 145 -10.47 -7.03 4.99
C PHE A 145 -11.11 -7.75 3.80
N LYS A 146 -12.26 -8.41 4.01
CA LYS A 146 -12.98 -9.13 2.94
C LYS A 146 -13.55 -8.21 1.85
N ARG A 147 -13.59 -6.91 2.07
CA ARG A 147 -14.01 -5.89 1.10
C ARG A 147 -12.87 -5.40 0.20
N LEU A 148 -11.63 -5.74 0.53
CA LEU A 148 -10.47 -5.47 -0.32
C LEU A 148 -10.53 -6.34 -1.58
N ASN A 149 -9.91 -5.87 -2.67
CA ASN A 149 -9.76 -6.71 -3.85
C ASN A 149 -8.80 -7.89 -3.61
N ALA A 150 -8.83 -8.89 -4.48
CA ALA A 150 -8.06 -10.12 -4.31
C ALA A 150 -6.54 -9.89 -4.23
N SER A 151 -6.00 -8.97 -5.05
CA SER A 151 -4.58 -8.63 -5.05
C SER A 151 -4.18 -7.99 -3.72
N THR A 152 -4.99 -7.08 -3.19
CA THR A 152 -4.74 -6.44 -1.88
C THR A 152 -4.81 -7.45 -0.74
N GLN A 153 -5.82 -8.33 -0.74
CA GLN A 153 -5.93 -9.39 0.27
C GLN A 153 -4.69 -10.28 0.30
N ALA A 154 -4.19 -10.68 -0.88
CA ALA A 154 -3.00 -11.53 -0.98
C ALA A 154 -1.69 -10.80 -0.56
N ARG A 155 -1.66 -9.47 -0.63
CA ARG A 155 -0.48 -8.66 -0.30
C ARG A 155 -0.46 -8.12 1.12
N LEU A 156 -1.62 -8.00 1.77
CA LEU A 156 -1.72 -7.36 3.07
C LEU A 156 -1.01 -8.17 4.16
N THR A 157 -0.24 -7.47 4.98
CA THR A 157 0.34 -7.98 6.22
C THR A 157 -0.01 -7.04 7.36
N VAL A 158 -0.09 -7.57 8.56
CA VAL A 158 -0.45 -6.80 9.75
C VAL A 158 0.67 -6.91 10.76
N GLU A 159 1.15 -5.76 11.23
CA GLU A 159 2.16 -5.71 12.27
C GLU A 159 1.56 -5.34 13.64
N ASN A 160 2.21 -5.78 14.70
CA ASN A 160 1.84 -5.40 16.06
C ASN A 160 2.23 -3.95 16.35
N ASP A 161 1.59 -3.39 17.36
CA ASP A 161 1.93 -2.07 17.87
C ASP A 161 2.99 -2.18 18.99
N ASP A 162 3.74 -1.11 19.18
CA ASP A 162 4.71 -0.93 20.27
C ASP A 162 4.07 -0.50 21.60
N LYS A 163 2.80 -0.04 21.55
CA LYS A 163 2.06 0.45 22.72
C LYS A 163 1.29 -0.67 23.40
N PRO A 164 1.45 -0.89 24.73
CA PRO A 164 0.75 -1.94 25.45
C PRO A 164 -0.79 -1.88 25.38
N ALA A 165 -1.35 -0.67 25.16
CA ALA A 165 -2.79 -0.45 25.01
C ALA A 165 -3.34 -0.80 23.62
N MET A 166 -2.48 -1.18 22.69
CA MET A 166 -2.83 -1.50 21.29
C MET A 166 -2.79 -3.02 21.05
N PHE A 167 -2.45 -3.45 19.84
CA PHE A 167 -2.54 -4.85 19.43
C PHE A 167 -1.19 -5.55 19.49
N SER A 168 -1.06 -6.51 20.42
CA SER A 168 0.12 -7.38 20.51
C SER A 168 0.13 -8.45 19.43
N THR A 169 1.29 -9.04 19.14
CA THR A 169 1.43 -10.18 18.21
C THR A 169 0.48 -11.33 18.55
N LYS A 170 0.32 -11.65 19.86
CA LYS A 170 -0.62 -12.68 20.30
C LYS A 170 -2.06 -12.36 19.87
N MET A 171 -2.51 -11.11 20.08
CA MET A 171 -3.85 -10.68 19.70
C MET A 171 -4.07 -10.75 18.19
N LEU A 172 -3.04 -10.43 17.39
CA LEU A 172 -3.11 -10.53 15.92
C LEU A 172 -3.21 -11.97 15.46
N VAL A 173 -2.40 -12.87 16.01
CA VAL A 173 -2.45 -14.31 15.67
C VAL A 173 -3.80 -14.91 16.03
N GLU A 174 -4.33 -14.64 17.21
CA GLU A 174 -5.61 -15.18 17.67
C GLU A 174 -6.83 -14.53 17.01
N GLY A 175 -6.75 -13.23 16.71
CA GLY A 175 -7.87 -12.42 16.29
C GLY A 175 -7.97 -12.14 14.77
N VAL A 176 -6.85 -12.20 14.03
CA VAL A 176 -6.79 -11.93 12.60
C VAL A 176 -6.41 -13.16 11.81
N SER A 177 -5.24 -13.75 12.03
CA SER A 177 -4.68 -14.80 11.15
C SER A 177 -5.54 -16.07 11.02
N LYS A 178 -6.49 -16.29 11.92
CA LYS A 178 -7.44 -17.41 11.86
C LYS A 178 -8.76 -17.07 11.15
N ARG A 179 -8.92 -15.82 10.69
CA ARG A 179 -10.20 -15.29 10.17
C ARG A 179 -10.09 -14.70 8.76
N VAL A 180 -8.87 -14.47 8.30
CA VAL A 180 -8.54 -13.88 6.99
C VAL A 180 -7.43 -14.66 6.31
#